data_21339f305ef00428450f6d086210a857
#
_entry.id   21339f305ef00428450f6d086210a857
#
_cell.length_a   1.000
_cell.length_b   1.000
_cell.length_c   1.000
_cell.angle_alpha   90.00
_cell.angle_beta   90.00
_cell.angle_gamma   90.00
#
_symmetry.space_group_name_H-M   'P 1'
#
loop_
_entity.id
_entity.type
_entity.pdbx_description
1 polymer ?
#
loop_
_entity_poly.entity_id
_entity_poly.type
_entity_poly.pdbx_seq_one_letter_code
_entity_poly.pdbx_strand_id
1 'polypeptide(L)'
;MELILIRHGLPERVETEDGTPADPPLSETGHEQARRMAEWLKDTAIDVLYSSPMRRAVETAAPLAQNKALTPQLREGVAEFDRKASHYIPVEQLKRDDYESWQRLMRGETRGVDFEKFHAGVVSTLNDIISAHPGQTVAVTCHGGVINAWTAHVLGMEARMFFNPNYTSISRYMAASSGERSIITINEHTHLRGLGSNRG
;
A
#
# COMPACT_ATOMS: atom_id res chain seq x y z
N MET A 1 6.99 -11.28 -14.96
CA MET A 1 6.64 -9.85 -14.83
C MET A 1 7.22 -9.27 -13.55
N GLU A 2 7.42 -7.97 -13.45
CA GLU A 2 7.73 -7.29 -12.19
C GLU A 2 6.46 -6.67 -11.59
N LEU A 3 6.22 -6.93 -10.31
CA LEU A 3 5.14 -6.31 -9.53
C LEU A 3 5.75 -5.33 -8.54
N ILE A 4 5.33 -4.07 -8.58
CA ILE A 4 5.78 -2.99 -7.70
C ILE A 4 4.60 -2.57 -6.82
N LEU A 5 4.65 -2.87 -5.52
CA LEU A 5 3.66 -2.40 -4.56
C LEU A 5 4.16 -1.11 -3.89
N ILE A 6 3.33 -0.08 -3.88
CA ILE A 6 3.64 1.24 -3.34
C ILE A 6 2.62 1.57 -2.25
N ARG A 7 3.06 1.77 -1.00
CA ARG A 7 2.17 2.26 0.06
C ARG A 7 1.76 3.70 -0.25
N HIS A 8 0.51 4.05 0.03
CA HIS A 8 0.05 5.45 -0.04
C HIS A 8 0.91 6.40 0.80
N GLY A 9 0.92 7.69 0.47
CA GLY A 9 1.56 8.77 1.24
C GLY A 9 0.85 9.01 2.57
N LEU A 10 1.45 9.83 3.44
CA LEU A 10 0.88 10.19 4.74
C LEU A 10 -0.49 10.87 4.56
N PRO A 11 -1.61 10.29 5.05
CA PRO A 11 -2.91 10.92 4.97
C PRO A 11 -3.19 11.83 6.15
N GLU A 12 -4.24 12.64 6.03
CA GLU A 12 -4.81 13.38 7.15
C GLU A 12 -5.45 12.42 8.17
N ARG A 13 -5.52 12.85 9.43
CA ARG A 13 -6.37 12.20 10.42
C ARG A 13 -7.81 12.62 10.19
N VAL A 14 -8.71 11.66 10.11
CA VAL A 14 -10.15 11.90 9.93
C VAL A 14 -10.95 11.04 10.89
N GLU A 15 -11.97 11.62 11.49
CA GLU A 15 -13.01 10.94 12.25
C GLU A 15 -14.36 11.50 11.78
N THR A 16 -15.28 10.59 11.37
CA THR A 16 -16.61 10.97 10.89
C THR A 16 -17.61 10.93 12.04
N GLU A 17 -18.36 12.00 12.23
CA GLU A 17 -19.36 12.09 13.32
C GLU A 17 -20.63 11.26 13.04
N ASP A 18 -20.92 11.00 11.75
CA ASP A 18 -22.10 10.28 11.29
C ASP A 18 -21.88 8.76 11.12
N GLY A 19 -20.68 8.27 11.46
CA GLY A 19 -20.33 6.85 11.33
C GLY A 19 -20.08 6.38 9.90
N THR A 20 -20.06 7.28 8.92
CA THR A 20 -19.67 6.92 7.54
C THR A 20 -18.20 6.50 7.47
N PRO A 21 -17.79 5.67 6.49
CA PRO A 21 -16.40 5.30 6.33
C PRO A 21 -15.47 6.51 6.15
N ALA A 22 -14.38 6.55 6.91
CA ALA A 22 -13.35 7.57 6.79
C ALA A 22 -12.45 7.27 5.57
N ASP A 23 -12.39 8.20 4.63
CA ASP A 23 -11.51 8.11 3.45
C ASP A 23 -10.67 9.39 3.32
N PRO A 24 -9.63 9.54 4.19
CA PRO A 24 -8.84 10.76 4.25
C PRO A 24 -8.06 11.02 2.96
N PRO A 25 -7.90 12.31 2.59
CA PRO A 25 -6.94 12.73 1.57
C PRO A 25 -5.51 12.58 2.08
N LEU A 26 -4.54 12.78 1.21
CA LEU A 26 -3.15 12.98 1.61
C LEU A 26 -3.00 14.32 2.35
N SER A 27 -2.10 14.35 3.34
CA SER A 27 -1.59 15.59 3.91
C SER A 27 -0.62 16.28 2.93
N GLU A 28 -0.23 17.53 3.22
CA GLU A 28 0.83 18.20 2.44
C GLU A 28 2.11 17.36 2.36
N THR A 29 2.52 16.78 3.49
CA THR A 29 3.66 15.86 3.55
C THR A 29 3.42 14.64 2.67
N GLY A 30 2.21 14.07 2.68
CA GLY A 30 1.85 12.94 1.84
C GLY A 30 1.91 13.24 0.36
N HIS A 31 1.47 14.42 -0.05
CA HIS A 31 1.61 14.88 -1.44
C HIS A 31 3.07 15.05 -1.85
N GLU A 32 3.93 15.60 -0.97
CA GLU A 32 5.36 15.70 -1.25
C GLU A 32 6.03 14.32 -1.33
N GLN A 33 5.67 13.40 -0.44
CA GLN A 33 6.13 12.00 -0.52
C GLN A 33 5.76 11.35 -1.86
N ALA A 34 4.52 11.56 -2.32
CA ALA A 34 4.04 11.02 -3.60
C ALA A 34 4.81 11.61 -4.81
N ARG A 35 5.09 12.92 -4.81
CA ARG A 35 5.91 13.56 -5.86
C ARG A 35 7.32 12.99 -5.90
N ARG A 36 7.98 12.82 -4.74
CA ARG A 36 9.34 12.25 -4.66
C ARG A 36 9.39 10.79 -5.08
N MET A 37 8.39 10.01 -4.73
CA MET A 37 8.26 8.63 -5.18
C MET A 37 8.11 8.57 -6.71
N ALA A 38 7.28 9.43 -7.30
CA ALA A 38 7.09 9.50 -8.74
C ALA A 38 8.38 9.92 -9.48
N GLU A 39 9.13 10.89 -8.93
CA GLU A 39 10.43 11.30 -9.47
C GLU A 39 11.48 10.19 -9.34
N TRP A 40 11.50 9.45 -8.21
CA TRP A 40 12.38 8.30 -8.01
C TRP A 40 12.14 7.20 -9.03
N LEU A 41 10.88 6.98 -9.42
CA LEU A 41 10.48 5.97 -10.40
C LEU A 41 10.47 6.48 -11.84
N LYS A 42 10.93 7.70 -12.12
CA LYS A 42 10.83 8.30 -13.46
C LYS A 42 11.51 7.48 -14.56
N ASP A 43 12.65 6.85 -14.25
CA ASP A 43 13.44 6.04 -15.19
C ASP A 43 13.05 4.53 -15.15
N THR A 44 12.16 4.13 -14.22
CA THR A 44 11.64 2.76 -14.17
C THR A 44 10.60 2.58 -15.29
N ALA A 45 10.77 1.62 -16.16
CA ALA A 45 9.75 1.26 -17.14
C ALA A 45 8.54 0.67 -16.41
N ILE A 46 7.40 1.36 -16.43
CA ILE A 46 6.13 0.89 -15.86
C ILE A 46 5.11 0.87 -16.99
N ASP A 47 4.59 -0.32 -17.29
CA ASP A 47 3.64 -0.52 -18.38
C ASP A 47 2.20 -0.27 -17.96
N VAL A 48 1.85 -0.61 -16.71
CA VAL A 48 0.49 -0.52 -16.18
C VAL A 48 0.52 -0.02 -14.75
N LEU A 49 -0.46 0.83 -14.41
CA LEU A 49 -0.64 1.37 -13.07
C LEU A 49 -2.03 0.99 -12.55
N TYR A 50 -2.07 0.35 -11.39
CA TYR A 50 -3.26 0.08 -10.61
C TYR A 50 -3.28 0.93 -9.34
N SER A 51 -4.47 1.14 -8.80
CA SER A 51 -4.64 1.78 -7.50
C SER A 51 -5.77 1.13 -6.70
N SER A 52 -5.63 1.11 -5.38
CA SER A 52 -6.77 1.02 -4.48
C SER A 52 -7.74 2.17 -4.77
N PRO A 53 -9.06 1.97 -4.65
CA PRO A 53 -10.04 3.06 -4.82
C PRO A 53 -10.02 4.08 -3.69
N MET A 54 -9.34 3.81 -2.56
CA MET A 54 -9.27 4.71 -1.43
C MET A 54 -8.51 5.99 -1.80
N ARG A 55 -9.05 7.14 -1.41
CA ARG A 55 -8.60 8.47 -1.82
C ARG A 55 -7.10 8.67 -1.65
N ARG A 56 -6.54 8.31 -0.49
CA ARG A 56 -5.10 8.39 -0.21
C ARG A 56 -4.23 7.61 -1.19
N ALA A 57 -4.69 6.47 -1.70
CA ALA A 57 -3.96 5.68 -2.68
C ALA A 57 -4.07 6.27 -4.09
N VAL A 58 -5.25 6.75 -4.47
CA VAL A 58 -5.49 7.43 -5.75
C VAL A 58 -4.66 8.71 -5.86
N GLU A 59 -4.64 9.53 -4.80
CA GLU A 59 -3.83 10.75 -4.75
C GLU A 59 -2.32 10.44 -4.79
N THR A 60 -1.89 9.33 -4.21
CA THR A 60 -0.49 8.86 -4.30
C THR A 60 -0.13 8.43 -5.71
N ALA A 61 -1.06 7.78 -6.44
CA ALA A 61 -0.83 7.35 -7.82
C ALA A 61 -0.71 8.53 -8.79
N ALA A 62 -1.38 9.65 -8.52
CA ALA A 62 -1.54 10.75 -9.46
C ALA A 62 -0.24 11.30 -10.06
N PRO A 63 0.82 11.67 -9.29
CA PRO A 63 2.06 12.17 -9.87
C PRO A 63 2.80 11.09 -10.68
N LEU A 64 2.75 9.81 -10.29
CA LEU A 64 3.33 8.72 -11.07
C LEU A 64 2.58 8.51 -12.38
N ALA A 65 1.24 8.54 -12.34
CA ALA A 65 0.37 8.46 -13.51
C ALA A 65 0.70 9.57 -14.53
N GLN A 66 0.88 10.80 -14.04
CA GLN A 66 1.26 11.93 -14.88
C GLN A 66 2.64 11.73 -15.52
N ASN A 67 3.66 11.34 -14.74
CA ASN A 67 5.03 11.14 -15.23
C ASN A 67 5.11 10.01 -16.28
N LYS A 68 4.25 8.99 -16.16
CA LYS A 68 4.24 7.83 -17.06
C LYS A 68 3.21 7.94 -18.19
N ALA A 69 2.38 8.98 -18.22
CA ALA A 69 1.22 9.10 -19.13
C ALA A 69 0.29 7.88 -19.04
N LEU A 70 0.08 7.35 -17.84
CA LEU A 70 -0.78 6.20 -17.55
C LEU A 70 -2.06 6.65 -16.84
N THR A 71 -3.14 5.87 -17.03
CA THR A 71 -4.39 6.04 -16.27
C THR A 71 -4.46 4.93 -15.22
N PRO A 72 -4.52 5.24 -13.91
CA PRO A 72 -4.63 4.23 -12.88
C PRO A 72 -5.93 3.44 -13.00
N GLN A 73 -5.84 2.11 -12.99
CA GLN A 73 -7.00 1.21 -12.96
C GLN A 73 -7.34 0.87 -11.51
N LEU A 74 -8.56 1.17 -11.07
CA LEU A 74 -8.98 0.91 -9.70
C LEU A 74 -9.28 -0.57 -9.46
N ARG A 75 -8.85 -1.11 -8.30
CA ARG A 75 -9.09 -2.49 -7.87
C ARG A 75 -9.50 -2.53 -6.40
N GLU A 76 -10.73 -2.96 -6.15
CA GLU A 76 -11.28 -3.12 -4.79
C GLU A 76 -10.47 -4.09 -3.91
N GLY A 77 -9.94 -5.15 -4.50
CA GLY A 77 -9.21 -6.18 -3.76
C GLY A 77 -7.83 -5.75 -3.24
N VAL A 78 -7.36 -4.54 -3.59
CA VAL A 78 -6.17 -3.93 -2.98
C VAL A 78 -6.52 -2.73 -2.08
N ALA A 79 -7.80 -2.59 -1.67
CA ALA A 79 -8.20 -1.67 -0.61
C ALA A 79 -7.77 -2.19 0.76
N GLU A 80 -7.62 -1.30 1.75
CA GLU A 80 -7.19 -1.68 3.10
C GLU A 80 -8.34 -2.35 3.88
N PHE A 81 -7.99 -3.15 4.87
CA PHE A 81 -8.96 -3.84 5.72
C PHE A 81 -9.83 -2.88 6.54
N ASP A 82 -9.33 -1.67 6.84
CA ASP A 82 -10.01 -0.62 7.60
C ASP A 82 -10.99 0.24 6.77
N ARG A 83 -11.18 -0.05 5.49
CA ARG A 83 -11.97 0.79 4.55
C ARG A 83 -13.41 1.10 4.99
N LYS A 84 -13.94 0.38 5.98
CA LYS A 84 -15.28 0.60 6.54
C LYS A 84 -15.25 1.29 7.91
N ALA A 85 -14.07 1.60 8.46
CA ALA A 85 -13.95 2.27 9.73
C ALA A 85 -14.36 3.75 9.61
N SER A 86 -15.06 4.25 10.61
CA SER A 86 -15.49 5.66 10.68
C SER A 86 -14.37 6.62 11.11
N HIS A 87 -13.19 6.10 11.41
CA HIS A 87 -12.03 6.89 11.79
C HIS A 87 -10.78 6.34 11.11
N TYR A 88 -9.85 7.23 10.83
CA TYR A 88 -8.51 6.90 10.38
C TYR A 88 -7.48 7.65 11.23
N ILE A 89 -6.60 6.90 11.89
CA ILE A 89 -5.47 7.44 12.64
C ILE A 89 -4.20 6.87 12.01
N PRO A 90 -3.26 7.72 11.53
CA PRO A 90 -1.96 7.28 11.05
C PRO A 90 -1.28 6.35 12.08
N VAL A 91 -0.71 5.22 11.61
CA VAL A 91 -0.17 4.17 12.50
C VAL A 91 0.92 4.71 13.43
N GLU A 92 1.70 5.67 12.96
CA GLU A 92 2.75 6.35 13.75
C GLU A 92 2.15 7.21 14.85
N GLN A 93 1.01 7.83 14.58
CA GLN A 93 0.27 8.62 15.57
C GLN A 93 -0.39 7.69 16.59
N LEU A 94 -0.98 6.58 16.13
CA LEU A 94 -1.54 5.55 17.01
C LEU A 94 -0.48 4.99 17.96
N LYS A 95 0.74 4.69 17.46
CA LYS A 95 1.86 4.19 18.27
C LYS A 95 2.25 5.15 19.40
N ARG A 96 2.19 6.46 19.13
CA ARG A 96 2.55 7.50 20.11
C ARG A 96 1.41 7.75 21.10
N ASP A 97 0.16 7.79 20.62
CA ASP A 97 -1.00 8.23 21.38
C ASP A 97 -1.69 7.06 22.12
N ASP A 98 -1.65 5.85 21.55
CA ASP A 98 -2.19 4.61 22.13
C ASP A 98 -1.35 3.39 21.72
N TYR A 99 -0.26 3.19 22.49
CA TYR A 99 0.70 2.12 22.23
C TYR A 99 0.09 0.71 22.33
N GLU A 100 -0.89 0.52 23.22
CA GLU A 100 -1.54 -0.80 23.40
C GLU A 100 -2.41 -1.15 22.17
N SER A 101 -3.18 -0.20 21.66
CA SER A 101 -3.94 -0.39 20.41
C SER A 101 -3.03 -0.61 19.21
N TRP A 102 -1.89 0.09 19.15
CA TRP A 102 -0.87 -0.16 18.14
C TRP A 102 -0.28 -1.57 18.22
N GLN A 103 0.03 -2.07 19.43
CA GLN A 103 0.51 -3.44 19.61
C GLN A 103 -0.53 -4.47 19.17
N ARG A 104 -1.80 -4.27 19.49
CA ARG A 104 -2.91 -5.14 19.03
C ARG A 104 -2.99 -5.18 17.50
N LEU A 105 -2.91 -4.02 16.87
CA LEU A 105 -2.87 -3.92 15.40
C LEU A 105 -1.70 -4.73 14.81
N MET A 106 -0.50 -4.60 15.38
CA MET A 106 0.69 -5.33 14.91
C MET A 106 0.60 -6.84 15.12
N ARG A 107 -0.21 -7.31 16.07
CA ARG A 107 -0.49 -8.75 16.26
C ARG A 107 -1.65 -9.25 15.38
N GLY A 108 -2.26 -8.37 14.54
CA GLY A 108 -3.42 -8.71 13.73
C GLY A 108 -4.73 -8.82 14.55
N GLU A 109 -4.72 -8.34 15.80
CA GLU A 109 -5.90 -8.31 16.68
C GLU A 109 -6.81 -7.12 16.31
N THR A 110 -7.34 -7.14 15.11
CA THR A 110 -8.27 -6.10 14.62
C THR A 110 -9.70 -6.51 14.90
N ARG A 111 -10.43 -5.74 15.71
CA ARG A 111 -11.83 -6.05 16.04
C ARG A 111 -12.68 -6.10 14.76
N GLY A 112 -13.27 -7.28 14.49
CA GLY A 112 -14.21 -7.47 13.39
C GLY A 112 -13.59 -7.58 11.99
N VAL A 113 -12.27 -7.66 11.86
CA VAL A 113 -11.59 -7.92 10.59
C VAL A 113 -11.20 -9.40 10.51
N ASP A 114 -11.73 -10.08 9.50
CA ASP A 114 -11.27 -11.40 9.11
C ASP A 114 -9.99 -11.26 8.25
N PHE A 115 -8.85 -11.38 8.92
CA PHE A 115 -7.54 -11.17 8.29
C PHE A 115 -7.22 -12.27 7.27
N GLU A 116 -7.70 -13.50 7.47
CA GLU A 116 -7.51 -14.59 6.50
C GLU A 116 -8.28 -14.29 5.21
N LYS A 117 -9.53 -13.85 5.34
CA LYS A 117 -10.36 -13.45 4.20
C LYS A 117 -9.76 -12.24 3.47
N PHE A 118 -9.27 -11.24 4.20
CA PHE A 118 -8.58 -10.09 3.62
C PHE A 118 -7.34 -10.55 2.84
N HIS A 119 -6.48 -11.37 3.46
CA HIS A 119 -5.27 -11.92 2.83
C HIS A 119 -5.61 -12.69 1.55
N ALA A 120 -6.59 -13.61 1.60
CA ALA A 120 -7.02 -14.38 0.43
C ALA A 120 -7.51 -13.47 -0.70
N GLY A 121 -8.26 -12.41 -0.38
CA GLY A 121 -8.74 -11.42 -1.36
C GLY A 121 -7.61 -10.65 -2.04
N VAL A 122 -6.62 -10.20 -1.25
CA VAL A 122 -5.43 -9.53 -1.77
C VAL A 122 -4.64 -10.45 -2.70
N VAL A 123 -4.36 -11.68 -2.25
CA VAL A 123 -3.60 -12.67 -3.02
C VAL A 123 -4.31 -13.00 -4.35
N SER A 124 -5.62 -13.22 -4.31
CA SER A 124 -6.41 -13.45 -5.52
C SER A 124 -6.28 -12.28 -6.50
N THR A 125 -6.51 -11.06 -6.02
CA THR A 125 -6.47 -9.84 -6.87
C THR A 125 -5.10 -9.62 -7.49
N LEU A 126 -4.03 -9.79 -6.73
CA LEU A 126 -2.67 -9.60 -7.25
C LEU A 126 -2.27 -10.71 -8.22
N ASN A 127 -2.72 -11.95 -8.02
CA ASN A 127 -2.53 -13.01 -8.99
C ASN A 127 -3.32 -12.77 -10.29
N ASP A 128 -4.53 -12.21 -10.22
CA ASP A 128 -5.29 -11.81 -11.42
C ASP A 128 -4.54 -10.73 -12.21
N ILE A 129 -3.98 -9.71 -11.51
CA ILE A 129 -3.16 -8.67 -12.12
C ILE A 129 -1.90 -9.29 -12.77
N ILE A 130 -1.20 -10.17 -12.07
CA ILE A 130 -0.01 -10.86 -12.58
C ILE A 130 -0.33 -11.66 -13.85
N SER A 131 -1.45 -12.37 -13.84
CA SER A 131 -1.88 -13.23 -14.96
C SER A 131 -2.28 -12.41 -16.19
N ALA A 132 -2.81 -11.20 -15.98
CA ALA A 132 -3.22 -10.29 -17.06
C ALA A 132 -2.03 -9.59 -17.75
N HIS A 133 -0.84 -9.56 -17.12
CA HIS A 133 0.31 -8.76 -17.56
C HIS A 133 1.63 -9.54 -17.68
N PRO A 134 1.67 -10.65 -18.45
CA PRO A 134 2.89 -11.45 -18.59
C PRO A 134 4.03 -10.61 -19.20
N GLY A 135 5.21 -10.65 -18.58
CA GLY A 135 6.41 -9.96 -19.07
C GLY A 135 6.45 -8.44 -18.83
N GLN A 136 5.39 -7.85 -18.31
CA GLN A 136 5.30 -6.41 -18.05
C GLN A 136 5.79 -6.04 -16.64
N THR A 137 5.99 -4.74 -16.42
CA THR A 137 6.19 -4.12 -15.10
C THR A 137 4.89 -3.40 -14.69
N VAL A 138 4.31 -3.85 -13.60
CA VAL A 138 3.04 -3.31 -13.07
C VAL A 138 3.26 -2.67 -11.72
N ALA A 139 2.84 -1.41 -11.57
CA ALA A 139 2.81 -0.72 -10.29
C ALA A 139 1.39 -0.71 -9.70
N VAL A 140 1.30 -0.84 -8.38
CA VAL A 140 0.02 -0.82 -7.63
C VAL A 140 0.19 0.09 -6.42
N THR A 141 -0.54 1.20 -6.38
CA THR A 141 -0.64 2.03 -5.16
C THR A 141 -1.68 1.43 -4.23
N CYS A 142 -1.26 1.10 -3.01
CA CYS A 142 -2.04 0.33 -2.06
C CYS A 142 -1.70 0.71 -0.60
N HIS A 143 -1.78 -0.24 0.33
CA HIS A 143 -1.76 -0.01 1.76
C HIS A 143 -0.80 -0.97 2.48
N GLY A 144 -0.55 -0.68 3.77
CA GLY A 144 0.33 -1.48 4.60
C GLY A 144 -0.13 -2.93 4.77
N GLY A 145 -1.42 -3.15 4.97
CA GLY A 145 -2.01 -4.50 5.06
C GLY A 145 -1.86 -5.29 3.77
N VAL A 146 -2.08 -4.64 2.62
CA VAL A 146 -1.93 -5.27 1.29
C VAL A 146 -0.49 -5.73 1.05
N ILE A 147 0.49 -4.87 1.38
CA ILE A 147 1.91 -5.21 1.22
C ILE A 147 2.30 -6.37 2.16
N ASN A 148 1.84 -6.34 3.43
CA ASN A 148 2.07 -7.45 4.35
C ASN A 148 1.43 -8.76 3.87
N ALA A 149 0.18 -8.71 3.40
CA ALA A 149 -0.53 -9.89 2.89
C ALA A 149 0.22 -10.52 1.70
N TRP A 150 0.60 -9.72 0.72
CA TRP A 150 1.34 -10.23 -0.43
C TRP A 150 2.74 -10.74 -0.06
N THR A 151 3.46 -10.00 0.79
CA THR A 151 4.80 -10.43 1.22
C THR A 151 4.74 -11.74 2.02
N ALA A 152 3.75 -11.88 2.93
CA ALA A 152 3.53 -13.13 3.67
C ALA A 152 3.25 -14.30 2.71
N HIS A 153 2.41 -14.09 1.69
CA HIS A 153 2.12 -15.10 0.66
C HIS A 153 3.41 -15.55 -0.07
N VAL A 154 4.23 -14.61 -0.53
CA VAL A 154 5.48 -14.91 -1.24
C VAL A 154 6.48 -15.65 -0.35
N LEU A 155 6.51 -15.35 0.96
CA LEU A 155 7.39 -16.01 1.94
C LEU A 155 6.82 -17.32 2.50
N GLY A 156 5.59 -17.71 2.14
CA GLY A 156 4.92 -18.88 2.71
C GLY A 156 4.61 -18.73 4.21
N MET A 157 4.38 -17.51 4.67
CA MET A 157 4.06 -17.18 6.07
C MET A 157 2.55 -17.12 6.29
N GLU A 158 2.14 -17.30 7.54
CA GLU A 158 0.76 -17.02 7.96
C GLU A 158 0.39 -15.55 7.73
N ALA A 159 -0.89 -15.31 7.44
CA ALA A 159 -1.45 -13.98 7.22
C ALA A 159 -1.39 -13.14 8.50
N ARG A 160 -0.52 -12.13 8.52
CA ARG A 160 -0.39 -11.19 9.65
C ARG A 160 0.30 -9.89 9.22
N MET A 161 0.17 -8.87 10.05
CA MET A 161 1.03 -7.69 10.00
C MET A 161 2.35 -8.03 10.69
N PHE A 162 3.47 -8.01 9.97
CA PHE A 162 4.78 -8.33 10.56
C PHE A 162 5.81 -7.21 10.38
N PHE A 163 5.51 -6.21 9.56
CA PHE A 163 6.28 -4.98 9.48
C PHE A 163 5.37 -3.79 9.12
N ASN A 164 5.84 -2.58 9.41
CA ASN A 164 5.17 -1.35 9.02
C ASN A 164 5.89 -0.73 7.81
N PRO A 165 5.38 -0.90 6.57
CA PRO A 165 5.97 -0.24 5.42
C PRO A 165 5.94 1.28 5.61
N ASN A 166 7.00 2.01 5.23
CA ASN A 166 6.98 3.48 5.25
C ASN A 166 5.98 4.04 4.23
N TYR A 167 5.45 5.25 4.47
CA TYR A 167 4.62 5.94 3.48
C TYR A 167 5.39 6.11 2.17
N THR A 168 4.72 5.89 1.05
CA THR A 168 5.28 5.82 -0.30
C THR A 168 6.44 4.84 -0.49
N SER A 169 6.66 3.92 0.46
CA SER A 169 7.68 2.89 0.25
C SER A 169 7.33 1.99 -0.94
N ILE A 170 8.37 1.51 -1.59
CA ILE A 170 8.33 0.68 -2.78
C ILE A 170 8.77 -0.72 -2.39
N SER A 171 7.97 -1.72 -2.72
CA SER A 171 8.32 -3.14 -2.56
C SER A 171 8.20 -3.83 -3.92
N ARG A 172 9.27 -4.52 -4.34
CA ARG A 172 9.40 -5.11 -5.68
C ARG A 172 9.44 -6.63 -5.62
N TYR A 173 8.72 -7.25 -6.53
CA TYR A 173 8.59 -8.70 -6.62
C TYR A 173 8.72 -9.15 -8.07
N MET A 174 9.33 -10.31 -8.29
CA MET A 174 9.23 -11.02 -9.57
C MET A 174 8.14 -12.08 -9.50
N ALA A 175 7.40 -12.21 -10.60
CA ALA A 175 6.37 -13.22 -10.75
C ALA A 175 6.51 -13.91 -12.11
N ALA A 176 6.78 -15.21 -12.09
CA ALA A 176 6.81 -16.05 -13.27
C ALA A 176 5.40 -16.56 -13.63
N SER A 177 5.17 -16.84 -14.91
CA SER A 177 3.91 -17.45 -15.39
C SER A 177 3.72 -18.87 -14.88
N SER A 178 4.80 -19.56 -14.54
CA SER A 178 4.83 -20.90 -13.93
C SER A 178 4.39 -20.94 -12.47
N GLY A 179 4.25 -19.77 -11.81
CA GLY A 179 3.74 -19.67 -10.45
C GLY A 179 4.78 -19.22 -9.42
N GLU A 180 6.08 -19.25 -9.74
CA GLU A 180 7.12 -18.81 -8.82
C GLU A 180 7.03 -17.32 -8.53
N ARG A 181 7.34 -16.97 -7.30
CA ARG A 181 7.37 -15.61 -6.77
C ARG A 181 8.69 -15.38 -6.04
N SER A 182 9.27 -14.20 -6.19
CA SER A 182 10.45 -13.80 -5.41
C SER A 182 10.40 -12.33 -5.04
N ILE A 183 11.07 -11.99 -3.96
CA ILE A 183 11.22 -10.63 -3.48
C ILE A 183 12.52 -10.06 -4.04
N ILE A 184 12.46 -8.86 -4.62
CA ILE A 184 13.65 -8.10 -5.03
C ILE A 184 14.03 -7.13 -3.90
N THR A 185 13.09 -6.28 -3.49
CA THR A 185 13.27 -5.32 -2.39
C THR A 185 11.98 -5.17 -1.60
N ILE A 186 12.09 -4.85 -0.31
CA ILE A 186 10.96 -4.53 0.56
C ILE A 186 11.20 -3.18 1.21
N ASN A 187 10.14 -2.37 1.28
CA ASN A 187 10.14 -1.11 2.04
C ASN A 187 11.25 -0.12 1.63
N GLU A 188 11.58 -0.06 0.35
CA GLU A 188 12.51 0.92 -0.20
C GLU A 188 11.91 2.33 -0.08
N HIS A 189 12.61 3.25 0.59
CA HIS A 189 12.14 4.60 0.85
C HIS A 189 13.25 5.66 0.78
N THR A 190 14.30 5.39 0.02
CA THR A 190 15.48 6.27 -0.12
C THR A 190 15.11 7.66 -0.67
N HIS A 191 14.06 7.75 -1.50
CA HIS A 191 13.51 9.01 -2.03
C HIS A 191 12.98 9.96 -0.95
N LEU A 192 12.76 9.48 0.28
CA LEU A 192 12.29 10.29 1.40
C LEU A 192 13.44 10.92 2.22
N ARG A 193 14.70 10.67 1.87
CA ARG A 193 15.84 11.28 2.57
C ARG A 193 15.73 12.80 2.52
N GLY A 194 15.91 13.45 3.69
CA GLY A 194 15.82 14.91 3.82
C GLY A 194 14.41 15.49 3.92
N LEU A 195 13.34 14.67 3.79
CA LEU A 195 12.05 15.03 4.36
C LEU A 195 12.16 14.82 5.86
N GLY A 196 11.86 15.88 6.65
CA GLY A 196 11.87 15.82 8.11
C GLY A 196 11.26 14.53 8.63
N SER A 197 11.77 14.01 9.76
CA SER A 197 11.56 12.66 10.26
C SER A 197 10.07 12.34 10.47
N ASN A 198 9.40 11.86 9.44
CA ASN A 198 8.20 11.05 9.56
C ASN A 198 8.61 9.57 9.56
N ARG A 199 9.59 9.24 10.40
CA ARG A 199 9.81 7.86 10.82
C ARG A 199 8.72 7.54 11.83
N GLY A 200 7.79 6.69 11.43
CA GLY A 200 6.92 6.05 12.37
C GLY A 200 7.70 5.19 13.38
#